data_37518870652b3d38ca2577ac003fcaf2
#
_entry.id   37518870652b3d38ca2577ac003fcaf2
#
_cell.length_a   1.000
_cell.length_b   1.000
_cell.length_c   1.000
_cell.angle_alpha   90.00
_cell.angle_beta   90.00
_cell.angle_gamma   90.00
#
_symmetry.space_group_name_H-M   'P 1'
#
loop_
_entity.id
_entity.type
_entity.pdbx_description
1 polymer ?
#
loop_
_entity_poly.entity_id
_entity_poly.type
_entity_poly.pdbx_seq_one_letter_code
_entity_poly.pdbx_strand_id
1 'polypeptide(L)' 'MDTYTTVKNRILELLEEKHMSIHKLAMESAVAPSTIKNILYGKSQNPGIVTIKMLCDGFGISIVEFFNTENFLKLEQEIF' A
#
# COMPACT_ATOMS: atom_id res chain seq x y z
N MET A 1 -6.46 8.94 12.03
CA MET A 1 -6.40 8.33 10.68
C MET A 1 -6.56 6.83 10.83
N ASP A 2 -7.38 6.20 10.04
CA ASP A 2 -7.60 4.76 10.15
C ASP A 2 -6.53 3.95 9.42
N THR A 3 -6.54 2.64 9.65
CA THR A 3 -5.53 1.74 9.10
C THR A 3 -5.54 1.74 7.57
N TYR A 4 -6.73 1.67 6.96
CA TYR A 4 -6.84 1.69 5.51
C TYR A 4 -6.23 2.96 4.91
N THR A 5 -6.58 4.12 5.45
CA THR A 5 -6.07 5.41 4.94
C THR A 5 -4.54 5.47 5.07
N THR A 6 -4.00 4.94 6.15
CA THR A 6 -2.55 4.90 6.35
C THR A 6 -1.86 3.99 5.33
N VAL A 7 -2.46 2.83 5.03
CA VAL A 7 -1.96 1.92 3.98
C VAL A 7 -2.01 2.61 2.61
N LYS A 8 -3.14 3.22 2.27
CA LYS A 8 -3.30 3.95 1.00
C LYS A 8 -2.24 5.03 0.86
N ASN A 9 -2.06 5.84 1.89
CA ASN A 9 -1.10 6.94 1.86
C ASN A 9 0.34 6.42 1.75
N ARG A 10 0.64 5.28 2.37
CA ARG A 10 1.96 4.66 2.25
C ARG A 10 2.25 4.23 0.81
N ILE A 11 1.25 3.65 0.13
CA ILE A 11 1.40 3.27 -1.27
C ILE A 11 1.64 4.52 -2.13
N LEU A 12 0.86 5.58 -1.92
CA LEU A 12 1.03 6.84 -2.66
C LEU A 12 2.42 7.45 -2.42
N GLU A 13 2.88 7.44 -1.19
CA GLU A 13 4.21 7.92 -0.81
C GLU A 13 5.31 7.15 -1.54
N LEU A 14 5.20 5.81 -1.56
CA LEU A 14 6.18 4.97 -2.23
C LEU A 14 6.18 5.15 -3.75
N LEU A 15 5.01 5.32 -4.35
CA LEU A 15 4.91 5.63 -5.79
C LEU A 15 5.67 6.92 -6.11
N GLU A 16 5.47 7.96 -5.30
CA GLU A 16 6.16 9.23 -5.49
C GLU A 16 7.66 9.10 -5.23
N GLU A 17 8.03 8.49 -4.11
CA GLU A 17 9.43 8.33 -3.71
C GLU A 17 10.22 7.55 -4.76
N LYS A 18 9.62 6.52 -5.34
CA LYS A 18 10.29 5.66 -6.32
C LYS A 18 10.04 6.09 -7.76
N HIS A 19 9.35 7.20 -7.96
CA HIS A 19 9.01 7.72 -9.29
C HIS A 19 8.32 6.67 -10.17
N MET A 20 7.36 5.95 -9.58
CA MET A 20 6.62 4.89 -10.27
C MET A 20 5.19 5.31 -10.55
N SER A 21 4.69 4.95 -11.74
CA SER A 21 3.26 5.03 -12.04
C SER A 21 2.54 3.81 -11.49
N ILE A 22 1.21 3.88 -11.43
CA ILE A 22 0.38 2.71 -11.10
C ILE A 22 0.66 1.56 -12.06
N HIS A 23 0.78 1.87 -13.35
CA HIS A 23 1.05 0.86 -14.38
C HIS A 23 2.39 0.17 -14.14
N LYS A 24 3.43 0.94 -13.83
CA LYS A 24 4.76 0.38 -13.54
C LYS A 24 4.72 -0.52 -12.31
N LEU A 25 4.05 -0.07 -11.25
CA LEU A 25 3.90 -0.88 -10.04
C LEU A 25 3.15 -2.17 -10.35
N ALA A 26 2.08 -2.11 -11.16
CA ALA A 26 1.33 -3.30 -11.54
C ALA A 26 2.22 -4.31 -12.26
N MET A 27 3.06 -3.86 -13.17
CA MET A 27 3.99 -4.73 -13.89
C MET A 27 5.02 -5.35 -12.95
N GLU A 28 5.61 -4.56 -12.07
CA GLU A 28 6.67 -5.03 -11.18
C GLU A 28 6.14 -5.93 -10.05
N SER A 29 4.89 -5.73 -9.63
CA SER A 29 4.29 -6.47 -8.51
C SER A 29 3.45 -7.66 -8.94
N ALA A 30 3.15 -7.78 -10.23
CA ALA A 30 2.18 -8.75 -10.76
C ALA A 30 0.78 -8.59 -10.16
N VAL A 31 0.45 -7.39 -9.67
CA VAL A 31 -0.89 -7.04 -9.19
C VAL A 31 -1.58 -6.24 -10.30
N ALA A 32 -2.82 -6.62 -10.63
CA ALA A 32 -3.56 -5.94 -11.69
C ALA A 32 -3.71 -4.43 -11.41
N PRO A 33 -3.60 -3.58 -12.43
CA PRO A 33 -3.79 -2.13 -12.24
C PRO A 33 -5.13 -1.79 -11.59
N SER A 34 -6.19 -2.51 -11.94
CA SER A 34 -7.52 -2.29 -11.35
C SER A 34 -7.53 -2.56 -9.85
N THR A 35 -6.79 -3.58 -9.40
CA THR A 35 -6.68 -3.89 -7.98
C THR A 35 -6.00 -2.75 -7.23
N ILE A 36 -4.91 -2.22 -7.78
CA ILE A 36 -4.19 -1.09 -7.17
C ILE A 36 -5.10 0.13 -7.12
N LYS A 37 -5.80 0.43 -8.22
CA LYS A 37 -6.72 1.57 -8.28
C LYS A 37 -7.87 1.43 -7.28
N ASN A 38 -8.40 0.21 -7.12
CA ASN A 38 -9.47 -0.04 -6.14
C ASN A 38 -9.01 0.26 -4.72
N ILE A 39 -7.76 -0.04 -4.39
CA ILE A 39 -7.19 0.31 -3.09
C ILE A 39 -7.05 1.82 -2.97
N LEU A 40 -6.46 2.47 -3.97
CA LEU A 40 -6.16 3.90 -3.90
C LEU A 40 -7.40 4.78 -3.93
N TYR A 41 -8.47 4.35 -4.60
CA TYR A 41 -9.69 5.15 -4.75
C TYR A 41 -10.80 4.77 -3.77
N GLY A 42 -10.50 3.90 -2.81
CA GLY A 42 -11.41 3.60 -1.71
C GLY A 42 -12.46 2.53 -1.99
N LYS A 43 -12.41 1.87 -3.14
CA LYS A 43 -13.34 0.79 -3.45
C LYS A 43 -13.00 -0.49 -2.70
N SER A 44 -11.71 -0.74 -2.46
CA SER A 44 -11.22 -1.86 -1.66
C SER A 44 -10.53 -1.29 -0.43
N GLN A 45 -11.18 -1.39 0.73
CA GLN A 45 -10.69 -0.78 1.97
C GLN A 45 -10.06 -1.78 2.93
N ASN A 46 -9.93 -3.03 2.51
CA ASN A 46 -9.26 -4.06 3.30
C ASN A 46 -8.43 -4.94 2.38
N PRO A 47 -7.34 -4.40 1.81
CA PRO A 47 -6.49 -5.18 0.92
C PRO A 47 -5.86 -6.34 1.69
N GLY A 48 -5.80 -7.51 1.04
CA GLY A 48 -5.20 -8.68 1.65
C GLY A 48 -3.71 -8.52 1.90
N ILE A 49 -3.21 -9.18 2.94
CA ILE A 49 -1.79 -9.05 3.32
C ILE A 49 -0.86 -9.58 2.21
N VAL A 50 -1.28 -10.60 1.48
CA VAL A 50 -0.47 -11.13 0.38
C VAL A 50 -0.39 -10.11 -0.76
N THR A 51 -1.49 -9.42 -1.06
CA THR A 51 -1.48 -8.32 -2.04
C THR A 51 -0.52 -7.22 -1.61
N ILE A 52 -0.54 -6.83 -0.34
CA ILE A 52 0.41 -5.86 0.20
C ILE A 52 1.85 -6.34 0.01
N LYS A 53 2.12 -7.61 0.30
CA LYS A 53 3.47 -8.18 0.12
C LYS A 53 3.89 -8.13 -1.34
N MET A 54 2.98 -8.43 -2.27
CA MET A 54 3.28 -8.34 -3.71
C MET A 54 3.63 -6.92 -4.12
N LEU A 55 2.90 -5.93 -3.61
CA LEU A 55 3.22 -4.52 -3.85
C LEU A 55 4.60 -4.17 -3.30
N CYS A 56 4.92 -4.66 -2.11
CA CYS A 56 6.26 -4.46 -1.51
C CYS A 56 7.35 -5.02 -2.42
N ASP A 57 7.14 -6.22 -2.96
CA ASP A 57 8.07 -6.82 -3.90
C ASP A 57 8.25 -5.94 -5.15
N GLY A 58 7.15 -5.39 -5.65
CA GLY A 58 7.19 -4.47 -6.78
C GLY A 58 7.94 -3.18 -6.48
N PHE A 59 7.85 -2.68 -5.26
CA PHE A 59 8.62 -1.50 -4.81
C PHE A 59 10.07 -1.83 -4.47
N GLY A 60 10.41 -3.11 -4.31
CA GLY A 60 11.75 -3.52 -3.91
C GLY A 60 12.03 -3.30 -2.42
N ILE A 61 11.00 -3.37 -1.59
CA ILE A 61 11.13 -3.23 -0.13
C ILE A 61 10.56 -4.44 0.58
N SER A 62 10.92 -4.61 1.85
CA SER A 62 10.32 -5.66 2.69
C SER A 62 8.96 -5.20 3.21
N ILE A 63 8.14 -6.17 3.64
CA ILE A 63 6.86 -5.85 4.29
C ILE A 63 7.10 -5.11 5.62
N VAL A 64 8.19 -5.42 6.31
CA VAL A 64 8.55 -4.72 7.54
C VAL A 64 8.85 -3.25 7.24
N GLU A 65 9.62 -2.98 6.20
CA GLU A 65 9.93 -1.62 5.78
C GLU A 65 8.66 -0.84 5.39
N PHE A 66 7.71 -1.51 4.73
CA PHE A 66 6.45 -0.90 4.36
C PHE A 66 5.72 -0.34 5.58
N PHE A 67 5.63 -1.12 6.66
CA PHE A 67 4.87 -0.75 7.86
C PHE A 67 5.69 -0.01 8.91
N ASN A 68 6.99 0.12 8.74
CA ASN A 68 7.86 0.75 9.74
C ASN A 68 7.90 2.27 9.56
N THR A 69 6.78 2.92 9.81
CA THR A 69 6.67 4.38 9.75
C THR A 69 5.93 4.91 10.96
N GLU A 70 6.15 6.18 11.28
CA GLU A 70 5.47 6.89 12.37
C GLU A 70 3.95 6.78 12.26
N ASN A 71 3.41 6.91 11.06
CA ASN A 71 1.96 6.90 10.85
C ASN A 71 1.34 5.57 11.26
N PHE A 72 2.04 4.45 11.02
CA PHE A 72 1.56 3.14 11.47
C PHE A 72 1.68 2.99 12.99
N LEU A 73 2.72 3.56 13.60
CA LEU A 73 2.90 3.51 15.04
C LEU A 73 1.82 4.31 15.79
N LYS A 74 1.27 5.35 15.16
CA LYS A 74 0.29 6.24 15.77
C LYS A 74 -1.16 5.86 15.47
N LEU A 75 -1.39 4.72 14.84
CA LEU A 75 -2.74 4.29 14.51
C LEU A 75 -3.59 4.11 15.76
N GLU A 76 -4.84 4.58 15.68
CA GLU A 76 -5.84 4.33 16.71
C GLU A 76 -6.27 2.87 16.65
N GLN A 77 -6.78 2.36 17.78
CA GLN A 77 -7.29 1.00 17.79
C GLN A 77 -8.56 0.89 16.92
N GLU A 78 -8.66 -0.24 16.20
CA GLU A 78 -9.80 -0.51 15.34
C GLU A 78 -10.97 -1.16 16.10
N ILE A 79 -10.68 -1.73 17.25
CA ILE A 79 -11.70 -2.34 18.10
C ILE A 79 -12.23 -1.31 19.10
N PHE A 80 -13.48 -1.49 19.50
CA PHE A 80 -14.15 -0.59 20.45
C PHE A 80 -14.53 -1.31 21.72
#